data_c1a81439ec6900e489f65e9e96dfa2f8
#
_entry.id   c1a81439ec6900e489f65e9e96dfa2f8
#
_cell.length_a   1.000
_cell.length_b   1.000
_cell.length_c   1.000
_cell.angle_alpha   90.00
_cell.angle_beta   90.00
_cell.angle_gamma   90.00
#
_symmetry.space_group_name_H-M   'P 1'
#
loop_
_entity.id
_entity.type
_entity.pdbx_description
1 polymer ?
#
loop_
_entity_poly.entity_id
_entity_poly.type
_entity_poly.pdbx_seq_one_letter_code
_entity_poly.pdbx_strand_id
1 'polypeptide(L)'
;EGQRVLALTFMHGARRRLADRLRTVDGLLGRVECCTIDGFAWRIYRRWRGLAAALGIPPRIEGEFDAVCDAAGLLLEQPQVRDWAATSFPVVLVDEGQDLRPARLRMLQAHSAAARMLIAADEFQCLDQALRPNPLVTWLQETREPERLCQVRRTNIVGLLTAAAAIRHGQVPENGPGFRILRPGVSIPLAATMLANAIAWRRNGGNVAVITPSLQGGYAQNVVSRVTEGPCGRCGNGPYSI
;
A
#
# COMPACT_ATOMS: atom_id res chain seq x y z
N GLU A 1 22.95 -0.47 -22.76
CA GLU A 1 21.65 -1.17 -22.71
C GLU A 1 21.25 -1.46 -21.28
N GLY A 2 20.07 -1.05 -20.89
CA GLY A 2 19.30 -1.79 -19.92
C GLY A 2 19.27 -1.37 -18.47
N GLN A 3 19.87 -0.27 -18.03
CA GLN A 3 19.63 0.22 -16.67
C GLN A 3 18.17 0.64 -16.52
N ARG A 4 17.49 0.09 -15.52
CA ARG A 4 16.09 0.35 -15.23
C ARG A 4 15.90 0.85 -13.80
N VAL A 5 14.84 1.60 -13.60
CA VAL A 5 14.34 1.93 -12.27
C VAL A 5 13.52 0.73 -11.79
N LEU A 6 13.84 0.21 -10.62
CA LEU A 6 13.04 -0.83 -9.96
C LEU A 6 12.02 -0.18 -9.03
N ALA A 7 10.74 -0.46 -9.24
CA ALA A 7 9.67 0.00 -8.36
C ALA A 7 9.06 -1.18 -7.60
N LEU A 8 9.19 -1.16 -6.30
CA LEU A 8 8.78 -2.22 -5.38
C LEU A 8 7.53 -1.81 -4.61
N THR A 9 6.59 -2.72 -4.48
CA THR A 9 5.36 -2.55 -3.70
C THR A 9 4.94 -3.87 -3.05
N PHE A 10 4.05 -3.81 -2.05
CA PHE A 10 3.56 -5.03 -1.37
C PHE A 10 2.44 -5.74 -2.14
N MET A 11 1.59 -5.00 -2.85
CA MET A 11 0.34 -5.54 -3.39
C MET A 11 0.32 -5.54 -4.92
N HIS A 12 -0.18 -6.61 -5.52
CA HIS A 12 -0.35 -6.71 -6.98
C HIS A 12 -1.22 -5.58 -7.57
N GLY A 13 -2.28 -5.16 -6.86
CA GLY A 13 -3.12 -4.03 -7.30
C GLY A 13 -2.40 -2.68 -7.26
N ALA A 14 -1.55 -2.45 -6.27
CA ALA A 14 -0.70 -1.27 -6.18
C ALA A 14 0.36 -1.26 -7.29
N ARG A 15 0.94 -2.43 -7.63
CA ARG A 15 1.92 -2.57 -8.71
C ARG A 15 1.41 -2.02 -10.04
N ARG A 16 0.18 -2.36 -10.45
CA ARG A 16 -0.39 -1.86 -11.72
C ARG A 16 -0.53 -0.35 -11.69
N ARG A 17 -1.13 0.21 -10.64
CA ARG A 17 -1.31 1.66 -10.48
C ARG A 17 0.01 2.42 -10.44
N LEU A 18 1.02 1.88 -9.77
CA LEU A 18 2.35 2.48 -9.71
C LEU A 18 3.01 2.45 -11.09
N ALA A 19 2.95 1.32 -11.81
CA ALA A 19 3.45 1.19 -13.17
C ALA A 19 2.80 2.20 -14.12
N ASP A 20 1.47 2.35 -14.06
CA ASP A 20 0.74 3.28 -14.92
C ASP A 20 1.13 4.75 -14.64
N ARG A 21 1.32 5.11 -13.37
CA ARG A 21 1.79 6.45 -12.99
C ARG A 21 3.23 6.71 -13.43
N LEU A 22 4.12 5.74 -13.24
CA LEU A 22 5.53 5.92 -13.62
C LEU A 22 5.71 6.01 -15.14
N ARG A 23 4.84 5.41 -15.93
CA ARG A 23 4.83 5.56 -17.40
C ARG A 23 4.53 6.98 -17.87
N THR A 24 3.84 7.77 -17.05
CA THR A 24 3.53 9.19 -17.38
C THR A 24 4.66 10.16 -17.02
N VAL A 25 5.71 9.68 -16.37
CA VAL A 25 6.88 10.49 -16.03
C VAL A 25 7.85 10.51 -17.22
N ASP A 26 8.20 11.70 -17.66
CA ASP A 26 9.11 11.90 -18.78
C ASP A 26 10.44 11.17 -18.56
N GLY A 27 10.91 10.47 -19.60
CA GLY A 27 12.15 9.73 -19.56
C GLY A 27 12.10 8.36 -18.87
N LEU A 28 10.98 7.99 -18.23
CA LEU A 28 10.82 6.69 -17.57
C LEU A 28 10.11 5.64 -18.44
N LEU A 29 9.52 6.02 -19.55
CA LEU A 29 8.82 5.08 -20.44
C LEU A 29 9.76 3.97 -20.91
N GLY A 30 9.38 2.71 -20.67
CA GLY A 30 10.19 1.53 -21.00
C GLY A 30 11.40 1.29 -20.09
N ARG A 31 11.67 2.17 -19.14
CA ARG A 31 12.83 2.09 -18.23
C ARG A 31 12.45 1.75 -16.79
N VAL A 32 11.19 1.50 -16.52
CA VAL A 32 10.71 1.13 -15.17
C VAL A 32 10.29 -0.33 -15.16
N GLU A 33 10.73 -1.04 -14.16
CA GLU A 33 10.24 -2.37 -13.83
C GLU A 33 9.51 -2.34 -12.49
N CYS A 34 8.22 -2.66 -12.50
CA CYS A 34 7.39 -2.72 -11.30
C CYS A 34 7.15 -4.17 -10.90
N CYS A 35 7.52 -4.54 -9.68
CA CYS A 35 7.23 -5.86 -9.11
C CYS A 35 6.88 -5.77 -7.62
N THR A 36 6.42 -6.87 -7.07
CA THR A 36 6.28 -6.97 -5.61
C THR A 36 7.64 -7.22 -4.97
N ILE A 37 7.78 -6.81 -3.71
CA ILE A 37 9.01 -7.05 -2.93
C ILE A 37 9.34 -8.55 -2.92
N ASP A 38 8.36 -9.39 -2.63
CA ASP A 38 8.53 -10.84 -2.63
C ASP A 38 8.87 -11.40 -4.03
N GLY A 39 8.30 -10.83 -5.08
CA GLY A 39 8.62 -11.18 -6.46
C GLY A 39 10.07 -10.86 -6.84
N PHE A 40 10.60 -9.74 -6.34
CA PHE A 40 12.01 -9.38 -6.52
C PHE A 40 12.93 -10.33 -5.72
N ALA A 41 12.58 -10.64 -4.47
CA ALA A 41 13.31 -11.61 -3.66
C ALA A 41 13.40 -12.98 -4.34
N TRP A 42 12.28 -13.49 -4.88
CA TRP A 42 12.26 -14.74 -5.65
C TRP A 42 13.14 -14.69 -6.88
N ARG A 43 13.20 -13.57 -7.59
CA ARG A 43 14.09 -13.40 -8.75
C ARG A 43 15.55 -13.52 -8.36
N ILE A 44 15.98 -12.83 -7.29
CA ILE A 44 17.34 -12.92 -6.77
C ILE A 44 17.66 -14.35 -6.39
N TYR A 45 16.82 -14.96 -5.55
CA TYR A 45 17.04 -16.32 -5.07
C TYR A 45 17.14 -17.33 -6.21
N ARG A 46 16.23 -17.32 -7.18
CA ARG A 46 16.22 -18.25 -8.32
C ARG A 46 17.45 -18.07 -9.21
N ARG A 47 17.86 -16.82 -9.44
CA ARG A 47 19.05 -16.53 -10.25
C ARG A 47 20.32 -17.04 -9.59
N TRP A 48 20.42 -16.92 -8.29
CA TRP A 48 21.63 -17.18 -7.52
C TRP A 48 21.54 -18.42 -6.64
N ARG A 49 20.65 -19.36 -7.01
CA ARG A 49 20.39 -20.57 -6.20
C ARG A 49 21.65 -21.41 -5.94
N GLY A 50 22.57 -21.46 -6.89
CA GLY A 50 23.85 -22.17 -6.71
C GLY A 50 24.72 -21.51 -5.63
N LEU A 51 24.79 -20.17 -5.62
CA LEU A 51 25.47 -19.43 -4.56
C LEU A 51 24.74 -19.58 -3.22
N ALA A 52 23.41 -19.56 -3.21
CA ALA A 52 22.62 -19.80 -2.00
C ALA A 52 22.98 -21.16 -1.38
N ALA A 53 23.05 -22.22 -2.19
CA ALA A 53 23.47 -23.53 -1.72
C ALA A 53 24.91 -23.53 -1.18
N ALA A 54 25.83 -22.87 -1.86
CA ALA A 54 27.23 -22.74 -1.42
C ALA A 54 27.36 -21.97 -0.08
N LEU A 55 26.43 -21.04 0.19
CA LEU A 55 26.34 -20.29 1.46
C LEU A 55 25.56 -21.05 2.55
N GLY A 56 25.13 -22.27 2.28
CA GLY A 56 24.34 -23.06 3.23
C GLY A 56 22.89 -22.56 3.42
N ILE A 57 22.39 -21.71 2.51
CA ILE A 57 21.01 -21.24 2.56
C ILE A 57 20.10 -22.39 2.11
N PRO A 58 19.15 -22.84 2.98
CA PRO A 58 18.26 -23.95 2.63
C PRO A 58 17.39 -23.66 1.38
N PRO A 59 16.99 -24.69 0.64
CA PRO A 59 16.02 -24.54 -0.42
C PRO A 59 14.74 -23.86 0.07
N ARG A 60 14.20 -22.96 -0.75
CA ARG A 60 12.97 -22.21 -0.46
C ARG A 60 11.82 -22.72 -1.31
N ILE A 61 10.64 -22.79 -0.69
CA ILE A 61 9.41 -23.22 -1.33
C ILE A 61 8.43 -22.06 -1.46
N GLU A 62 7.46 -22.20 -2.34
CA GLU A 62 6.43 -21.21 -2.54
C GLU A 62 5.59 -21.03 -1.27
N GLY A 63 5.30 -19.74 -0.92
CA GLY A 63 4.60 -19.40 0.32
C GLY A 63 5.52 -18.94 1.46
N GLU A 64 6.81 -19.25 1.43
CA GLU A 64 7.79 -18.82 2.44
C GLU A 64 8.32 -17.40 2.19
N PHE A 65 7.44 -16.40 2.15
CA PHE A 65 7.78 -15.04 1.71
C PHE A 65 8.89 -14.38 2.56
N ASP A 66 8.83 -14.46 3.87
CA ASP A 66 9.83 -13.86 4.74
C ASP A 66 11.18 -14.59 4.62
N ALA A 67 11.16 -15.91 4.53
CA ALA A 67 12.36 -16.71 4.38
C ALA A 67 13.06 -16.49 3.03
N VAL A 68 12.30 -16.27 1.95
CA VAL A 68 12.90 -15.95 0.63
C VAL A 68 13.45 -14.52 0.60
N CYS A 69 12.82 -13.58 1.28
CA CYS A 69 13.34 -12.22 1.41
C CYS A 69 14.63 -12.18 2.23
N ASP A 70 14.71 -12.97 3.30
CA ASP A 70 15.93 -13.10 4.10
C ASP A 70 17.07 -13.74 3.29
N ALA A 71 16.77 -14.81 2.55
CA ALA A 71 17.74 -15.43 1.64
C ALA A 71 18.21 -14.45 0.55
N ALA A 72 17.31 -13.66 -0.02
CA ALA A 72 17.67 -12.62 -0.99
C ALA A 72 18.54 -11.52 -0.37
N GLY A 73 18.29 -11.16 0.89
CA GLY A 73 19.13 -10.24 1.65
C GLY A 73 20.57 -10.78 1.80
N LEU A 74 20.71 -12.02 2.28
CA LEU A 74 22.00 -12.70 2.41
C LEU A 74 22.77 -12.78 1.07
N LEU A 75 22.04 -13.02 -0.02
CA LEU A 75 22.63 -13.03 -1.36
C LEU A 75 23.07 -11.63 -1.79
N LEU A 76 22.30 -10.58 -1.53
CA LEU A 76 22.65 -9.20 -1.85
C LEU A 76 23.82 -8.65 -1.00
N GLU A 77 24.10 -9.24 0.14
CA GLU A 77 25.31 -8.95 0.92
C GLU A 77 26.59 -9.43 0.19
N GLN A 78 26.46 -10.36 -0.77
CA GLN A 78 27.59 -10.82 -1.57
C GLN A 78 27.90 -9.80 -2.69
N PRO A 79 29.17 -9.36 -2.84
CA PRO A 79 29.54 -8.31 -3.78
C PRO A 79 29.04 -8.55 -5.22
N GLN A 80 29.22 -9.76 -5.76
CA GLN A 80 28.83 -10.10 -7.13
C GLN A 80 27.31 -10.01 -7.35
N VAL A 81 26.50 -10.34 -6.35
CA VAL A 81 25.02 -10.25 -6.43
C VAL A 81 24.58 -8.79 -6.33
N ARG A 82 25.17 -8.07 -5.38
CA ARG A 82 24.91 -6.65 -5.16
C ARG A 82 25.27 -5.82 -6.40
N ASP A 83 26.44 -6.04 -6.97
CA ASP A 83 26.93 -5.31 -8.15
C ASP A 83 26.05 -5.62 -9.38
N TRP A 84 25.64 -6.87 -9.55
CA TRP A 84 24.68 -7.22 -10.59
C TRP A 84 23.33 -6.51 -10.38
N ALA A 85 22.81 -6.50 -9.16
CA ALA A 85 21.54 -5.86 -8.86
C ALA A 85 21.62 -4.33 -9.06
N ALA A 86 22.68 -3.68 -8.58
CA ALA A 86 22.89 -2.25 -8.72
C ALA A 86 23.13 -1.84 -10.18
N THR A 87 23.84 -2.66 -10.97
CA THR A 87 24.02 -2.41 -12.41
C THR A 87 22.70 -2.52 -13.17
N SER A 88 21.85 -3.48 -12.81
CA SER A 88 20.53 -3.67 -13.43
C SER A 88 19.53 -2.60 -12.99
N PHE A 89 19.58 -2.22 -11.72
CA PHE A 89 18.64 -1.34 -11.03
C PHE A 89 19.37 -0.31 -10.16
N PRO A 90 20.03 0.71 -10.77
CA PRO A 90 20.76 1.73 -10.03
C PRO A 90 19.87 2.64 -9.18
N VAL A 91 18.57 2.66 -9.47
CA VAL A 91 17.56 3.39 -8.70
C VAL A 91 16.43 2.44 -8.33
N VAL A 92 16.09 2.44 -7.05
CA VAL A 92 15.00 1.64 -6.49
C VAL A 92 14.00 2.55 -5.81
N LEU A 93 12.73 2.41 -6.19
CA LEU A 93 11.59 3.07 -5.56
C LEU A 93 10.86 2.04 -4.69
N VAL A 94 10.56 2.37 -3.45
CA VAL A 94 9.78 1.53 -2.54
C VAL A 94 8.55 2.30 -2.10
N ASP A 95 7.37 1.73 -2.34
CA ASP A 95 6.09 2.28 -1.89
C ASP A 95 5.58 1.51 -0.68
N GLU A 96 4.90 2.23 0.26
CA GLU A 96 4.35 1.68 1.51
C GLU A 96 5.43 1.02 2.41
N GLY A 97 6.59 1.66 2.51
CA GLY A 97 7.73 1.09 3.23
C GLY A 97 7.50 0.80 4.72
N GLN A 98 6.50 1.43 5.36
CA GLN A 98 6.15 1.19 6.76
C GLN A 98 5.74 -0.26 7.07
N ASP A 99 5.35 -1.03 6.04
CA ASP A 99 4.94 -2.43 6.19
C ASP A 99 6.09 -3.43 6.02
N LEU A 100 7.33 -2.93 5.92
CA LEU A 100 8.53 -3.76 5.78
C LEU A 100 8.85 -4.52 7.07
N ARG A 101 8.65 -5.82 7.05
CA ARG A 101 9.11 -6.74 8.09
C ARG A 101 10.64 -6.89 8.02
N PRO A 102 11.30 -7.32 9.12
CA PRO A 102 12.76 -7.38 9.21
C PRO A 102 13.47 -8.05 8.02
N ALA A 103 12.97 -9.18 7.53
CA ALA A 103 13.56 -9.88 6.39
C ALA A 103 13.52 -9.04 5.10
N ARG A 104 12.41 -8.36 4.83
CA ARG A 104 12.28 -7.46 3.68
C ARG A 104 13.15 -6.22 3.82
N LEU A 105 13.20 -5.65 5.03
CA LEU A 105 14.05 -4.51 5.34
C LEU A 105 15.53 -4.87 5.13
N ARG A 106 15.99 -6.01 5.63
CA ARG A 106 17.36 -6.50 5.41
C ARG A 106 17.71 -6.58 3.93
N MET A 107 16.82 -7.13 3.10
CA MET A 107 17.03 -7.20 1.66
C MET A 107 17.22 -5.81 1.03
N LEU A 108 16.42 -4.82 1.44
CA LEU A 108 16.56 -3.46 0.95
C LEU A 108 17.81 -2.78 1.47
N GLN A 109 18.17 -2.97 2.72
CA GLN A 109 19.42 -2.47 3.31
C GLN A 109 20.64 -3.00 2.56
N ALA A 110 20.68 -4.31 2.28
CA ALA A 110 21.76 -4.91 1.51
C ALA A 110 21.85 -4.33 0.09
N HIS A 111 20.70 -4.06 -0.55
CA HIS A 111 20.68 -3.45 -1.87
C HIS A 111 21.07 -1.96 -1.86
N SER A 112 20.72 -1.22 -0.80
CA SER A 112 21.00 0.21 -0.65
C SER A 112 22.49 0.53 -0.60
N ALA A 113 23.32 -0.45 -0.28
CA ALA A 113 24.78 -0.28 -0.23
C ALA A 113 25.40 0.06 -1.61
N ALA A 114 24.68 -0.22 -2.73
CA ALA A 114 25.17 0.04 -4.08
C ALA A 114 24.16 0.69 -5.03
N ALA A 115 22.89 0.85 -4.62
CA ALA A 115 21.84 1.48 -5.41
C ALA A 115 21.25 2.70 -4.68
N ARG A 116 20.82 3.70 -5.44
CA ARG A 116 20.09 4.84 -4.88
C ARG A 116 18.65 4.43 -4.58
N MET A 117 18.22 4.63 -3.33
CA MET A 117 16.84 4.32 -2.93
C MET A 117 16.02 5.57 -2.66
N LEU A 118 14.74 5.52 -3.09
CA LEU A 118 13.69 6.43 -2.68
C LEU A 118 12.60 5.58 -2.03
N ILE A 119 12.36 5.81 -0.75
CA ILE A 119 11.39 5.02 0.02
C ILE A 119 10.29 5.96 0.50
N ALA A 120 9.05 5.67 0.10
CA ALA A 120 7.86 6.34 0.62
C ALA A 120 7.28 5.51 1.76
N ALA A 121 7.04 6.13 2.91
CA ALA A 121 6.48 5.48 4.07
C ALA A 121 5.57 6.45 4.85
N ASP A 122 4.51 5.92 5.43
CA ASP A 122 3.65 6.63 6.36
C ASP A 122 3.45 5.78 7.62
N GLU A 123 4.21 6.04 8.66
CA GLU A 123 4.18 5.25 9.91
C GLU A 123 2.78 5.19 10.53
N PHE A 124 1.97 6.24 10.37
CA PHE A 124 0.58 6.24 10.84
C PHE A 124 -0.27 5.14 10.17
N GLN A 125 0.04 4.77 8.93
CA GLN A 125 -0.68 3.72 8.20
C GLN A 125 -0.19 2.30 8.51
N CYS A 126 0.88 2.13 9.29
CA CYS A 126 1.34 0.82 9.74
C CYS A 126 0.34 0.21 10.72
N LEU A 127 -0.35 -0.84 10.30
CA LEU A 127 -1.35 -1.54 11.11
C LEU A 127 -0.75 -2.70 11.93
N ASP A 128 0.43 -3.19 11.55
CA ASP A 128 1.12 -4.27 12.26
C ASP A 128 1.78 -3.72 13.52
N GLN A 129 1.22 -4.07 14.67
CA GLN A 129 1.74 -3.63 15.97
C GLN A 129 3.12 -4.21 16.29
N ALA A 130 3.48 -5.35 15.69
CA ALA A 130 4.80 -5.93 15.85
C ALA A 130 5.91 -5.11 15.18
N LEU A 131 5.54 -4.16 14.31
CA LEU A 131 6.44 -3.20 13.67
C LEU A 131 6.49 -1.85 14.42
N ARG A 132 6.29 -1.82 15.72
CA ARG A 132 6.36 -0.62 16.55
C ARG A 132 7.38 -0.79 17.68
N PRO A 133 8.45 0.05 17.75
CA PRO A 133 8.80 1.12 16.81
C PRO A 133 9.11 0.59 15.40
N ASN A 134 8.82 1.40 14.37
CA ASN A 134 8.94 0.93 12.99
C ASN A 134 10.42 0.82 12.58
N PRO A 135 10.91 -0.39 12.25
CA PRO A 135 12.32 -0.62 11.99
C PRO A 135 12.82 0.12 10.73
N LEU A 136 11.96 0.33 9.73
CA LEU A 136 12.31 1.14 8.56
C LEU A 136 12.52 2.60 8.95
N VAL A 137 11.59 3.17 9.72
CA VAL A 137 11.67 4.58 10.13
C VAL A 137 12.94 4.82 10.95
N THR A 138 13.26 3.92 11.88
CA THR A 138 14.50 3.95 12.65
C THR A 138 15.72 3.96 11.73
N TRP A 139 15.80 3.02 10.80
CA TRP A 139 16.92 2.94 9.86
C TRP A 139 17.04 4.20 8.98
N LEU A 140 15.93 4.74 8.48
CA LEU A 140 15.95 5.94 7.65
C LEU A 140 16.44 7.17 8.43
N GLN A 141 16.01 7.34 9.68
CA GLN A 141 16.44 8.44 10.56
C GLN A 141 17.94 8.40 10.86
N GLU A 142 18.50 7.18 11.01
CA GLU A 142 19.93 6.98 11.19
C GLU A 142 20.74 7.24 9.91
N THR A 143 20.12 7.06 8.75
CA THR A 143 20.81 7.15 7.46
C THR A 143 20.75 8.55 6.88
N ARG A 144 19.60 9.22 6.93
CA ARG A 144 19.36 10.55 6.35
C ARG A 144 18.11 11.19 6.91
N GLU A 145 18.09 12.54 6.96
CA GLU A 145 16.89 13.29 7.29
C GLU A 145 15.80 13.05 6.24
N PRO A 146 14.57 12.63 6.64
CA PRO A 146 13.49 12.33 5.71
C PRO A 146 12.86 13.62 5.17
N GLU A 147 12.54 13.62 3.86
CA GLU A 147 11.72 14.64 3.25
C GLU A 147 10.24 14.40 3.61
N ARG A 148 9.55 15.42 4.12
CA ARG A 148 8.15 15.33 4.49
C ARG A 148 7.22 15.81 3.37
N LEU A 149 6.35 14.92 2.90
CA LEU A 149 5.31 15.27 1.94
C LEU A 149 4.09 15.81 2.67
N CYS A 150 3.98 17.14 2.79
CA CYS A 150 2.89 17.81 3.53
C CYS A 150 1.70 18.17 2.65
N GLN A 151 1.85 18.20 1.32
CA GLN A 151 0.78 18.63 0.42
C GLN A 151 -0.14 17.46 0.04
N VAL A 152 -1.41 17.57 0.43
CA VAL A 152 -2.43 16.58 0.02
C VAL A 152 -2.86 16.86 -1.42
N ARG A 153 -2.77 15.81 -2.27
CA ARG A 153 -3.12 15.86 -3.71
C ARG A 153 -4.34 15.01 -4.08
N ARG A 154 -4.83 14.16 -3.17
CA ARG A 154 -5.91 13.20 -3.46
C ARG A 154 -7.30 13.80 -3.36
N THR A 155 -7.48 14.83 -2.53
CA THR A 155 -8.77 15.50 -2.32
C THR A 155 -8.57 16.95 -1.89
N ASN A 156 -9.54 17.78 -2.22
CA ASN A 156 -9.64 19.16 -1.75
C ASN A 156 -10.86 19.37 -0.82
N ILE A 157 -11.51 18.29 -0.37
CA ILE A 157 -12.67 18.35 0.53
C ILE A 157 -12.18 18.71 1.92
N VAL A 158 -12.40 19.95 2.33
CA VAL A 158 -11.90 20.52 3.59
C VAL A 158 -12.32 19.69 4.81
N GLY A 159 -13.60 19.33 4.93
CA GLY A 159 -14.07 18.52 6.05
C GLY A 159 -13.41 17.15 6.15
N LEU A 160 -13.10 16.50 5.01
CA LEU A 160 -12.39 15.23 4.99
C LEU A 160 -10.92 15.39 5.41
N LEU A 161 -10.27 16.47 4.97
CA LEU A 161 -8.88 16.77 5.34
C LEU A 161 -8.75 17.08 6.83
N THR A 162 -9.68 17.89 7.36
CA THR A 162 -9.74 18.22 8.80
C THR A 162 -9.97 16.96 9.64
N ALA A 163 -10.91 16.11 9.23
CA ALA A 163 -11.19 14.85 9.93
C ALA A 163 -9.98 13.91 9.91
N ALA A 164 -9.31 13.77 8.77
CA ALA A 164 -8.11 12.96 8.66
C ALA A 164 -6.97 13.47 9.54
N ALA A 165 -6.78 14.79 9.61
CA ALA A 165 -5.79 15.42 10.50
C ALA A 165 -6.12 15.16 11.97
N ALA A 166 -7.38 15.32 12.39
CA ALA A 166 -7.83 15.04 13.75
C ALA A 166 -7.51 13.60 14.16
N ILE A 167 -7.85 12.62 13.30
CA ILE A 167 -7.56 11.19 13.55
C ILE A 167 -6.05 10.95 13.70
N ARG A 168 -5.21 11.56 12.86
CA ARG A 168 -3.74 11.44 12.98
C ARG A 168 -3.19 11.95 14.30
N HIS A 169 -3.85 12.96 14.90
CA HIS A 169 -3.47 13.52 16.20
C HIS A 169 -4.17 12.83 17.37
N GLY A 170 -4.87 11.71 17.16
CA GLY A 170 -5.62 11.00 18.19
C GLY A 170 -6.87 11.76 18.68
N GLN A 171 -7.33 12.74 17.91
CA GLN A 171 -8.51 13.54 18.22
C GLN A 171 -9.76 12.96 17.58
N VAL A 172 -10.91 13.19 18.20
CA VAL A 172 -12.21 12.82 17.61
C VAL A 172 -12.51 13.81 16.48
N PRO A 173 -12.72 13.32 15.24
CA PRO A 173 -13.07 14.21 14.15
C PRO A 173 -14.47 14.79 14.32
N GLU A 174 -14.69 15.97 13.75
CA GLU A 174 -15.98 16.67 13.76
C GLU A 174 -16.61 16.69 12.37
N ASN A 175 -17.93 16.94 12.33
CA ASN A 175 -18.65 17.13 11.07
C ASN A 175 -18.15 18.40 10.35
N GLY A 176 -18.05 18.32 9.03
CA GLY A 176 -17.61 19.44 8.21
C GLY A 176 -18.10 19.33 6.76
N PRO A 177 -17.81 20.35 5.93
CA PRO A 177 -18.19 20.34 4.53
C PRO A 177 -17.65 19.11 3.79
N GLY A 178 -18.57 18.27 3.26
CA GLY A 178 -18.22 17.03 2.56
C GLY A 178 -17.82 15.86 3.46
N PHE A 179 -17.94 15.99 4.78
CA PHE A 179 -17.66 14.91 5.74
C PHE A 179 -18.68 14.88 6.85
N ARG A 180 -19.27 13.72 7.12
CA ARG A 180 -20.25 13.53 8.21
C ARG A 180 -19.95 12.27 9.01
N ILE A 181 -20.04 12.39 10.31
CA ILE A 181 -19.97 11.29 11.27
C ILE A 181 -21.39 10.94 11.70
N LEU A 182 -21.74 9.69 11.58
CA LEU A 182 -22.96 9.14 12.13
C LEU A 182 -22.64 8.49 13.48
N ARG A 183 -23.41 8.81 14.49
CA ARG A 183 -23.25 8.22 15.83
C ARG A 183 -23.65 6.74 15.80
N PRO A 184 -23.09 5.91 16.70
CA PRO A 184 -23.54 4.53 16.89
C PRO A 184 -25.08 4.47 17.12
N GLY A 185 -25.74 3.43 16.59
CA GLY A 185 -27.17 3.25 16.74
C GLY A 185 -28.04 3.72 15.56
N VAL A 186 -27.42 4.14 14.44
CA VAL A 186 -28.18 4.38 13.20
C VAL A 186 -28.85 3.06 12.76
N SER A 187 -30.17 3.08 12.59
CA SER A 187 -30.91 1.90 12.16
C SER A 187 -30.52 1.47 10.74
N ILE A 188 -30.58 0.18 10.46
CA ILE A 188 -30.29 -0.38 9.11
C ILE A 188 -31.10 0.33 8.01
N PRO A 189 -32.44 0.57 8.15
CA PRO A 189 -33.21 1.30 7.15
C PRO A 189 -32.71 2.72 6.89
N LEU A 190 -32.26 3.43 7.93
CA LEU A 190 -31.74 4.78 7.77
C LEU A 190 -30.37 4.76 7.07
N ALA A 191 -29.49 3.86 7.46
CA ALA A 191 -28.18 3.71 6.81
C ALA A 191 -28.34 3.29 5.34
N ALA A 192 -29.23 2.35 5.03
CA ALA A 192 -29.56 1.95 3.67
C ALA A 192 -30.11 3.12 2.84
N THR A 193 -30.99 3.93 3.42
CA THR A 193 -31.49 5.15 2.77
C THR A 193 -30.36 6.13 2.44
N MET A 194 -29.43 6.33 3.38
CA MET A 194 -28.29 7.22 3.16
C MET A 194 -27.35 6.71 2.08
N LEU A 195 -27.08 5.41 2.05
CA LEU A 195 -26.27 4.78 1.03
C LEU A 195 -26.97 4.86 -0.36
N ALA A 196 -28.25 4.53 -0.43
CA ALA A 196 -29.03 4.62 -1.66
C ALA A 196 -29.07 6.05 -2.21
N ASN A 197 -29.24 7.06 -1.32
CA ASN A 197 -29.18 8.46 -1.70
C ASN A 197 -27.78 8.88 -2.19
N ALA A 198 -26.72 8.40 -1.55
CA ALA A 198 -25.34 8.67 -1.99
C ALA A 198 -25.11 8.12 -3.41
N ILE A 199 -25.63 6.94 -3.70
CA ILE A 199 -25.56 6.32 -5.03
C ILE A 199 -26.39 7.11 -6.05
N ALA A 200 -27.64 7.45 -5.71
CA ALA A 200 -28.57 8.16 -6.60
C ALA A 200 -28.08 9.57 -6.97
N TRP A 201 -27.54 10.28 -5.97
CA TRP A 201 -27.16 11.70 -6.11
C TRP A 201 -25.69 11.93 -6.36
N ARG A 202 -24.95 10.88 -6.68
CA ARG A 202 -23.54 11.03 -7.08
C ARG A 202 -23.41 11.98 -8.26
N ARG A 203 -22.53 12.97 -8.14
CA ARG A 203 -22.26 13.92 -9.21
C ARG A 203 -21.27 13.34 -10.22
N ASN A 204 -21.48 13.63 -11.50
CA ASN A 204 -20.55 13.32 -12.60
C ASN A 204 -20.17 11.84 -12.72
N GLY A 205 -21.08 10.92 -12.43
CA GLY A 205 -20.78 9.49 -12.54
C GLY A 205 -19.77 8.94 -11.51
N GLY A 206 -19.52 9.69 -10.43
CA GLY A 206 -18.59 9.28 -9.36
C GLY A 206 -18.95 7.91 -8.76
N ASN A 207 -17.95 7.19 -8.29
CA ASN A 207 -18.14 5.92 -7.59
C ASN A 207 -18.46 6.17 -6.11
N VAL A 208 -19.30 5.31 -5.54
CA VAL A 208 -19.54 5.22 -4.10
C VAL A 208 -18.85 3.97 -3.59
N ALA A 209 -18.00 4.13 -2.58
CA ALA A 209 -17.33 3.01 -1.92
C ALA A 209 -17.86 2.84 -0.49
N VAL A 210 -18.13 1.61 -0.10
CA VAL A 210 -18.47 1.23 1.27
C VAL A 210 -17.28 0.50 1.85
N ILE A 211 -16.74 1.04 2.95
CA ILE A 211 -15.62 0.43 3.67
C ILE A 211 -16.16 -0.12 4.99
N THR A 212 -15.93 -1.40 5.22
CA THR A 212 -16.43 -2.10 6.41
C THR A 212 -15.37 -3.07 6.93
N PRO A 213 -15.28 -3.32 8.24
CA PRO A 213 -14.37 -4.30 8.82
C PRO A 213 -14.63 -5.74 8.33
N SER A 214 -15.88 -6.06 7.98
CA SER A 214 -16.27 -7.36 7.45
C SER A 214 -17.45 -7.22 6.50
N LEU A 215 -17.43 -7.99 5.42
CA LEU A 215 -18.57 -8.15 4.49
C LEU A 215 -19.43 -9.37 4.87
N GLN A 216 -18.97 -10.23 5.78
CA GLN A 216 -19.68 -11.43 6.19
C GLN A 216 -20.41 -11.17 7.51
N GLY A 217 -21.73 -11.20 7.45
CA GLY A 217 -22.60 -11.03 8.61
C GLY A 217 -22.66 -9.59 9.16
N GLY A 218 -23.59 -9.36 10.07
CA GLY A 218 -23.65 -8.15 10.84
C GLY A 218 -24.26 -6.93 10.12
N TYR A 219 -24.05 -5.77 10.74
CA TYR A 219 -24.70 -4.51 10.36
C TYR A 219 -24.44 -4.09 8.90
N ALA A 220 -23.18 -4.14 8.47
CA ALA A 220 -22.80 -3.69 7.13
C ALA A 220 -23.44 -4.54 6.03
N GLN A 221 -23.45 -5.88 6.19
CA GLN A 221 -24.08 -6.77 5.25
C GLN A 221 -25.59 -6.48 5.16
N ASN A 222 -26.28 -6.30 6.29
CA ASN A 222 -27.70 -6.00 6.31
C ASN A 222 -28.02 -4.65 5.61
N VAL A 223 -27.17 -3.64 5.75
CA VAL A 223 -27.32 -2.36 5.03
C VAL A 223 -27.15 -2.58 3.52
N VAL A 224 -26.14 -3.31 3.08
CA VAL A 224 -25.89 -3.61 1.68
C VAL A 224 -27.06 -4.42 1.10
N SER A 225 -27.46 -5.53 1.73
CA SER A 225 -28.61 -6.35 1.33
C SER A 225 -29.87 -5.50 1.16
N ARG A 226 -30.14 -4.62 2.11
CA ARG A 226 -31.35 -3.76 2.02
C ARG A 226 -31.33 -2.83 0.81
N VAL A 227 -30.15 -2.35 0.40
CA VAL A 227 -29.99 -1.48 -0.79
C VAL A 227 -30.09 -2.27 -2.10
N THR A 228 -29.66 -3.54 -2.09
CA THR A 228 -29.72 -4.42 -3.27
C THR A 228 -31.09 -5.06 -3.48
N GLU A 229 -31.85 -5.28 -2.41
CA GLU A 229 -33.13 -5.98 -2.45
C GLU A 229 -34.32 -5.08 -2.87
N GLY A 230 -34.24 -3.77 -2.64
CA GLY A 230 -35.36 -2.90 -2.98
C GLY A 230 -35.12 -1.41 -2.75
N PRO A 231 -36.14 -0.61 -3.07
CA PRO A 231 -36.03 0.83 -2.93
C PRO A 231 -35.91 1.24 -1.44
N CYS A 232 -35.13 2.29 -1.19
CA CYS A 232 -34.82 2.80 0.13
C CYS A 232 -35.30 4.25 0.32
N GLY A 233 -35.84 4.51 1.53
CA GLY A 233 -36.27 5.84 1.93
C GLY A 233 -37.50 6.38 1.20
N ARG A 234 -37.86 7.63 1.51
CA ARG A 234 -39.04 8.30 0.90
C ARG A 234 -38.87 8.57 -0.58
N CYS A 235 -37.66 8.72 -1.06
CA CYS A 235 -37.40 8.96 -2.49
C CYS A 235 -37.39 7.69 -3.31
N GLY A 236 -37.53 6.50 -2.69
CA GLY A 236 -37.59 5.21 -3.39
C GLY A 236 -36.32 4.89 -4.19
N ASN A 237 -35.15 5.37 -3.80
CA ASN A 237 -33.90 5.12 -4.51
C ASN A 237 -33.46 3.66 -4.37
N GLY A 238 -33.06 3.04 -5.48
CA GLY A 238 -32.67 1.62 -5.58
C GLY A 238 -33.76 0.78 -6.27
N PRO A 239 -33.58 -0.57 -6.33
CA PRO A 239 -32.41 -1.31 -5.89
C PRO A 239 -31.13 -0.97 -6.68
N TYR A 240 -29.97 -1.17 -6.08
CA TYR A 240 -28.66 -0.97 -6.72
C TYR A 240 -27.80 -2.23 -6.61
N SER A 241 -27.09 -2.57 -7.68
CA SER A 241 -26.02 -3.56 -7.64
C SER A 241 -24.78 -2.94 -6.95
N ILE A 242 -24.29 -3.58 -5.91
CA ILE A 242 -23.14 -3.14 -5.10
C ILE A 242 -22.07 -4.23 -5.15
#